data_7fc467f128c6ada9b3d8df461bec58b9
#
_entry.id   7fc467f128c6ada9b3d8df461bec58b9
#
_cell.length_a   1.000
_cell.length_b   1.000
_cell.length_c   1.000
_cell.angle_alpha   90.00
_cell.angle_beta   90.00
_cell.angle_gamma   90.00
#
_symmetry.space_group_name_H-M   'P 1'
#
loop_
_entity.id
_entity.type
_entity.pdbx_description
1 polymer ?
#
loop_
_entity_poly.entity_id
_entity_poly.type
_entity_poly.pdbx_seq_one_letter_code
_entity_poly.pdbx_strand_id
1 'polypeptide(L)'
;MLNSLKSLVDTDIFAMLTPKRQLVGLDIGSSGIKLVQLKENRGHFVLQKFGFKPLEPEVIVDGTVMDEGRVVSAIKELFDELNVKVKQVAVSISGHAVIIKKISLPPMPDEELEGQVKLAAEQYIPFDINEVNIDFHVLPAAEGQGAGDGEMSVILVAAKKDKINELTELVKGAGLVPMVMDVDAFAIE
;
A
#
# COMPACT_ATOMS: atom_id res chain seq x y z
N MET A 1 -30.38 5.46 36.54
CA MET A 1 -30.86 4.86 35.29
C MET A 1 -30.74 5.85 34.11
N LEU A 2 -29.59 6.55 33.96
CA LEU A 2 -29.42 7.51 32.85
C LEU A 2 -28.06 7.35 32.14
N ASN A 3 -27.27 6.32 32.49
CA ASN A 3 -25.92 6.12 31.89
C ASN A 3 -25.85 5.01 30.81
N SER A 4 -27.00 4.42 30.43
CA SER A 4 -27.03 3.31 29.47
C SER A 4 -27.40 3.73 28.04
N LEU A 5 -27.73 4.99 27.82
CA LEU A 5 -28.17 5.49 26.50
C LEU A 5 -27.05 6.23 25.73
N LYS A 6 -25.91 6.52 26.39
CA LYS A 6 -24.77 7.19 25.71
C LYS A 6 -23.86 6.27 24.92
N SER A 7 -23.88 4.96 25.14
CA SER A 7 -23.00 4.02 24.45
C SER A 7 -23.55 3.46 23.12
N LEU A 8 -24.81 3.80 22.79
CA LEU A 8 -25.49 3.33 21.56
C LEU A 8 -25.49 4.35 20.42
N VAL A 9 -25.02 5.57 20.66
CA VAL A 9 -25.06 6.65 19.66
C VAL A 9 -23.71 6.96 19.03
N ASP A 10 -22.60 6.48 19.61
CA ASP A 10 -21.25 6.94 19.23
C ASP A 10 -20.49 6.04 18.23
N THR A 11 -21.06 4.92 17.79
CA THR A 11 -20.19 4.01 17.01
C THR A 11 -20.50 3.89 15.52
N ASP A 12 -21.70 4.16 15.02
CA ASP A 12 -22.00 3.76 13.63
C ASP A 12 -22.65 4.80 12.71
N ILE A 13 -23.23 5.87 13.24
CA ILE A 13 -23.98 6.83 12.39
C ILE A 13 -23.00 7.74 11.61
N PHE A 14 -21.89 8.13 12.21
CA PHE A 14 -20.87 8.94 11.53
C PHE A 14 -20.07 8.13 10.49
N ALA A 15 -19.84 6.84 10.73
CA ALA A 15 -19.21 5.95 9.75
C ALA A 15 -20.11 5.69 8.53
N MET A 16 -21.42 5.72 8.70
CA MET A 16 -22.39 5.59 7.60
C MET A 16 -22.53 6.86 6.76
N LEU A 17 -22.19 8.02 7.30
CA LEU A 17 -22.30 9.32 6.63
C LEU A 17 -21.01 9.78 5.95
N THR A 18 -19.87 9.15 6.23
CA THR A 18 -18.65 9.39 5.46
C THR A 18 -18.75 8.63 4.15
N PRO A 19 -18.78 9.31 2.99
CA PRO A 19 -18.74 8.60 1.72
C PRO A 19 -17.46 7.74 1.70
N LYS A 20 -17.61 6.41 1.60
CA LYS A 20 -16.46 5.52 1.43
C LYS A 20 -15.64 6.08 0.28
N ARG A 21 -14.42 6.49 0.57
CA ARG A 21 -13.53 7.09 -0.43
C ARG A 21 -13.32 6.08 -1.54
N GLN A 22 -13.79 6.41 -2.73
CA GLN A 22 -13.49 5.60 -3.90
C GLN A 22 -12.03 5.82 -4.26
N LEU A 23 -11.28 4.74 -4.34
CA LEU A 23 -9.90 4.73 -4.82
C LEU A 23 -9.84 4.04 -6.18
N VAL A 24 -8.90 4.44 -6.98
CA VAL A 24 -8.51 3.76 -8.21
C VAL A 24 -7.19 3.07 -7.94
N GLY A 25 -7.10 1.78 -8.18
CA GLY A 25 -5.85 1.04 -8.15
C GLY A 25 -5.04 1.37 -9.41
N LEU A 26 -3.78 1.75 -9.22
CA LEU A 26 -2.84 2.11 -10.28
C LEU A 26 -1.54 1.33 -10.09
N ASP A 27 -1.21 0.50 -11.08
CA ASP A 27 0.06 -0.22 -11.14
C ASP A 27 0.91 0.35 -12.27
N ILE A 28 2.12 0.81 -11.92
CA ILE A 28 3.10 1.43 -12.82
C ILE A 28 4.25 0.45 -13.03
N GLY A 29 4.19 -0.33 -14.09
CA GLY A 29 5.17 -1.37 -14.41
C GLY A 29 5.93 -1.11 -15.70
N SER A 30 7.02 -1.85 -15.92
CA SER A 30 7.88 -1.70 -17.10
C SER A 30 7.18 -2.00 -18.42
N SER A 31 6.19 -2.88 -18.43
CA SER A 31 5.41 -3.21 -19.63
C SER A 31 4.23 -2.26 -19.89
N GLY A 32 3.82 -1.48 -18.90
CA GLY A 32 2.70 -0.55 -19.02
C GLY A 32 2.02 -0.21 -17.71
N ILE A 33 1.07 0.69 -17.82
CA ILE A 33 0.24 1.18 -16.71
C ILE A 33 -1.06 0.37 -16.67
N LYS A 34 -1.42 -0.14 -15.51
CA LYS A 34 -2.71 -0.82 -15.28
C LYS A 34 -3.57 0.00 -14.33
N LEU A 35 -4.86 0.01 -14.59
CA LEU A 35 -5.83 0.74 -13.80
C LEU A 35 -7.02 -0.16 -13.48
N VAL A 36 -7.46 -0.13 -12.24
CA VAL A 36 -8.67 -0.81 -11.78
C VAL A 36 -9.49 0.13 -10.92
N GLN A 37 -10.78 0.25 -11.21
CA GLN A 37 -11.75 0.93 -10.35
C GLN A 37 -12.81 -0.06 -9.89
N LEU A 38 -12.93 -0.22 -8.59
CA LEU A 38 -13.93 -1.06 -7.95
C LEU A 38 -14.97 -0.20 -7.25
N LYS A 39 -16.19 -0.72 -7.15
CA LYS A 39 -17.26 -0.16 -6.32
C LYS A 39 -17.74 -1.23 -5.36
N GLU A 40 -17.78 -0.90 -4.09
CA GLU A 40 -18.42 -1.76 -3.11
C GLU A 40 -19.94 -1.66 -3.23
N ASN A 41 -20.59 -2.81 -3.31
CA ASN A 41 -22.03 -2.95 -3.34
C ASN A 41 -22.45 -4.08 -2.39
N ARG A 42 -23.08 -3.74 -1.26
CA ARG A 42 -23.56 -4.69 -0.25
C ARG A 42 -22.50 -5.68 0.23
N GLY A 43 -21.29 -5.19 0.50
CA GLY A 43 -20.17 -6.03 0.97
C GLY A 43 -19.41 -6.79 -0.13
N HIS A 44 -19.78 -6.63 -1.39
CA HIS A 44 -19.06 -7.20 -2.53
C HIS A 44 -18.45 -6.11 -3.40
N PHE A 45 -17.27 -6.38 -3.94
CA PHE A 45 -16.62 -5.48 -4.90
C PHE A 45 -17.09 -5.80 -6.32
N VAL A 46 -17.49 -4.77 -7.04
CA VAL A 46 -17.90 -4.85 -8.45
C VAL A 46 -16.93 -4.05 -9.28
N LEU A 47 -16.36 -4.69 -10.30
CA LEU A 47 -15.49 -4.03 -11.27
C LEU A 47 -16.26 -2.96 -12.04
N GLN A 48 -15.79 -1.72 -11.95
CA GLN A 48 -16.38 -0.58 -12.69
C GLN A 48 -15.58 -0.28 -13.95
N LYS A 49 -14.26 -0.24 -13.82
CA LYS A 49 -13.35 0.08 -14.91
C LYS A 49 -12.07 -0.73 -14.77
N PHE A 50 -11.53 -1.12 -15.92
CA PHE A 50 -10.23 -1.75 -16.04
C PHE A 50 -9.57 -1.27 -17.32
N GLY A 51 -8.28 -1.02 -17.28
CA GLY A 51 -7.51 -0.66 -18.45
C GLY A 51 -6.03 -0.95 -18.31
N PHE A 52 -5.41 -1.05 -19.48
CA PHE A 52 -3.98 -1.24 -19.63
C PHE A 52 -3.47 -0.32 -20.72
N LYS A 53 -2.44 0.47 -20.39
CA LYS A 53 -1.73 1.33 -21.34
C LYS A 53 -0.31 0.80 -21.48
N PRO A 54 0.08 0.24 -22.62
CA PRO A 54 1.46 -0.23 -22.81
C PRO A 54 2.43 0.95 -22.79
N LEU A 55 3.60 0.72 -22.23
CA LEU A 55 4.75 1.62 -22.34
C LEU A 55 5.74 1.09 -23.37
N GLU A 56 6.43 2.00 -24.04
CA GLU A 56 7.52 1.65 -24.92
C GLU A 56 8.68 1.04 -24.10
N PRO A 57 9.45 0.12 -24.69
CA PRO A 57 10.69 -0.34 -24.08
C PRO A 57 11.55 0.85 -23.64
N GLU A 58 12.32 0.68 -22.58
CA GLU A 58 13.24 1.69 -22.03
C GLU A 58 12.59 2.87 -21.28
N VAL A 59 11.27 3.02 -21.27
CA VAL A 59 10.60 4.04 -20.43
C VAL A 59 10.74 3.72 -18.94
N ILE A 60 10.65 2.43 -18.58
CA ILE A 60 10.94 1.90 -17.24
C ILE A 60 11.83 0.67 -17.39
N VAL A 61 13.03 0.72 -16.84
CA VAL A 61 14.01 -0.37 -16.91
C VAL A 61 14.32 -0.86 -15.49
N ASP A 62 14.13 -2.14 -15.24
CA ASP A 62 14.38 -2.76 -13.93
C ASP A 62 13.72 -2.00 -12.76
N GLY A 63 12.52 -1.49 -13.02
CA GLY A 63 11.77 -0.71 -12.05
C GLY A 63 12.22 0.74 -11.89
N THR A 64 13.24 1.19 -12.62
CA THR A 64 13.70 2.58 -12.65
C THR A 64 13.03 3.34 -13.78
N VAL A 65 12.44 4.49 -13.48
CA VAL A 65 11.79 5.35 -14.49
C VAL A 65 12.86 6.15 -15.22
N MET A 66 12.97 5.93 -16.53
CA MET A 66 13.93 6.60 -17.41
C MET A 66 13.30 7.83 -18.10
N ASP A 67 11.97 7.81 -18.30
CA ASP A 67 11.22 8.92 -18.92
C ASP A 67 9.91 9.18 -18.14
N GLU A 68 10.01 10.08 -17.17
CA GLU A 68 8.86 10.49 -16.34
C GLU A 68 7.74 11.10 -17.16
N GLY A 69 8.08 11.89 -18.19
CA GLY A 69 7.11 12.56 -19.03
C GLY A 69 6.20 11.57 -19.77
N ARG A 70 6.76 10.49 -20.28
CA ARG A 70 6.00 9.41 -20.94
C ARG A 70 5.14 8.65 -19.96
N VAL A 71 5.63 8.34 -18.77
CA VAL A 71 4.83 7.68 -17.73
C VAL A 71 3.64 8.55 -17.33
N VAL A 72 3.89 9.83 -17.05
CA VAL A 72 2.84 10.81 -16.68
C VAL A 72 1.79 10.93 -17.80
N SER A 73 2.22 11.00 -19.05
CA SER A 73 1.32 11.08 -20.21
C SER A 73 0.47 9.82 -20.34
N ALA A 74 1.09 8.63 -20.21
CA ALA A 74 0.37 7.36 -20.28
C ALA A 74 -0.68 7.21 -19.18
N ILE A 75 -0.38 7.68 -17.96
CA ILE A 75 -1.36 7.69 -16.85
C ILE A 75 -2.55 8.60 -17.22
N LYS A 76 -2.30 9.83 -17.70
CA LYS A 76 -3.35 10.78 -18.09
C LYS A 76 -4.24 10.20 -19.19
N GLU A 77 -3.62 9.69 -20.24
CA GLU A 77 -4.32 9.09 -21.38
C GLU A 77 -5.21 7.92 -20.92
N LEU A 78 -4.72 7.02 -20.05
CA LEU A 78 -5.49 5.90 -19.56
C LEU A 78 -6.72 6.35 -18.74
N PHE A 79 -6.56 7.39 -17.89
CA PHE A 79 -7.68 7.96 -17.14
C PHE A 79 -8.71 8.61 -18.06
N ASP A 80 -8.28 9.30 -19.10
CA ASP A 80 -9.16 9.96 -20.08
C ASP A 80 -9.87 8.92 -20.96
N GLU A 81 -9.17 7.95 -21.52
CA GLU A 81 -9.72 6.85 -22.32
C GLU A 81 -10.83 6.09 -21.56
N LEU A 82 -10.62 5.84 -20.30
CA LEU A 82 -11.60 5.16 -19.44
C LEU A 82 -12.64 6.12 -18.84
N ASN A 83 -12.52 7.43 -19.08
CA ASN A 83 -13.39 8.45 -18.47
C ASN A 83 -13.47 8.29 -16.94
N VAL A 84 -12.32 8.11 -16.25
CA VAL A 84 -12.23 8.00 -14.80
C VAL A 84 -12.20 9.40 -14.20
N LYS A 85 -13.15 9.70 -13.31
CA LYS A 85 -13.26 11.01 -12.65
C LYS A 85 -12.66 11.04 -11.24
N VAL A 86 -12.51 9.88 -10.63
CA VAL A 86 -11.88 9.75 -9.31
C VAL A 86 -10.40 10.06 -9.44
N LYS A 87 -9.90 11.00 -8.63
CA LYS A 87 -8.50 11.43 -8.63
C LYS A 87 -7.65 10.78 -7.55
N GLN A 88 -8.29 10.14 -6.57
CA GLN A 88 -7.63 9.46 -5.47
C GLN A 88 -7.20 8.06 -5.92
N VAL A 89 -5.92 7.74 -5.75
CA VAL A 89 -5.36 6.47 -6.20
C VAL A 89 -4.65 5.72 -5.08
N ALA A 90 -4.69 4.40 -5.18
CA ALA A 90 -3.80 3.48 -4.48
C ALA A 90 -2.77 3.00 -5.50
N VAL A 91 -1.48 3.06 -5.14
CA VAL A 91 -0.36 2.73 -6.03
C VAL A 91 0.40 1.56 -5.45
N SER A 92 0.82 0.63 -6.30
CA SER A 92 1.70 -0.46 -5.91
C SER A 92 3.17 -0.04 -5.98
N ILE A 93 3.96 -0.53 -5.02
CA ILE A 93 5.43 -0.47 -5.05
C ILE A 93 5.99 -1.88 -5.05
N SER A 94 7.02 -2.11 -5.87
CA SER A 94 7.59 -3.44 -6.09
C SER A 94 9.09 -3.43 -6.35
N GLY A 95 9.66 -4.61 -6.56
CA GLY A 95 11.02 -4.80 -7.02
C GLY A 95 12.08 -4.57 -5.95
N HIS A 96 13.29 -4.21 -6.38
CA HIS A 96 14.48 -4.09 -5.53
C HIS A 96 14.42 -2.94 -4.51
N ALA A 97 13.41 -2.09 -4.60
CA ALA A 97 13.21 -0.99 -3.65
C ALA A 97 12.45 -1.41 -2.38
N VAL A 98 11.94 -2.65 -2.34
CA VAL A 98 11.14 -3.17 -1.23
C VAL A 98 11.79 -4.43 -0.67
N ILE A 99 11.82 -4.52 0.64
CA ILE A 99 12.25 -5.71 1.38
C ILE A 99 11.10 -6.15 2.28
N ILE A 100 10.77 -7.43 2.20
CA ILE A 100 9.81 -8.08 3.08
C ILE A 100 10.56 -9.19 3.82
N LYS A 101 10.48 -9.19 5.14
CA LYS A 101 11.08 -10.23 6.00
C LYS A 101 10.13 -10.66 7.09
N LYS A 102 10.03 -11.95 7.30
CA LYS A 102 9.46 -12.50 8.54
C LYS A 102 10.56 -12.56 9.57
N ILE A 103 10.35 -11.93 10.72
CA ILE A 103 11.26 -11.94 11.87
C ILE A 103 10.52 -12.47 13.09
N SER A 104 11.29 -12.99 14.06
CA SER A 104 10.78 -13.41 15.35
C SER A 104 11.29 -12.47 16.44
N LEU A 105 10.39 -12.01 17.29
CA LEU A 105 10.69 -11.13 18.42
C LEU A 105 10.14 -11.73 19.71
N PRO A 106 10.74 -11.46 20.88
CA PRO A 106 10.13 -11.78 22.16
C PRO A 106 8.76 -11.09 22.28
N PRO A 107 7.79 -11.69 22.99
CA PRO A 107 6.53 -11.02 23.28
C PRO A 107 6.78 -9.75 24.07
N MET A 108 6.18 -8.66 23.62
CA MET A 108 6.31 -7.36 24.25
C MET A 108 5.03 -6.53 24.06
N PRO A 109 4.82 -5.48 24.87
CA PRO A 109 3.73 -4.54 24.67
C PRO A 109 3.86 -3.79 23.33
N ASP A 110 2.74 -3.41 22.73
CA ASP A 110 2.70 -2.66 21.45
C ASP A 110 3.50 -1.35 21.49
N GLU A 111 3.60 -0.72 22.67
CA GLU A 111 4.35 0.51 22.90
C GLU A 111 5.88 0.34 22.70
N GLU A 112 6.39 -0.86 22.95
CA GLU A 112 7.81 -1.19 22.80
C GLU A 112 8.12 -1.77 21.41
N LEU A 113 7.11 -2.33 20.75
CA LEU A 113 7.26 -3.11 19.52
C LEU A 113 7.84 -2.28 18.37
N GLU A 114 7.38 -1.05 18.17
CA GLU A 114 7.89 -0.18 17.11
C GLU A 114 9.39 0.08 17.24
N GLY A 115 9.86 0.33 18.46
CA GLY A 115 11.29 0.54 18.73
C GLY A 115 12.13 -0.72 18.48
N GLN A 116 11.64 -1.87 18.92
CA GLN A 116 12.32 -3.14 18.74
C GLN A 116 12.34 -3.60 17.29
N VAL A 117 11.25 -3.37 16.54
CA VAL A 117 11.21 -3.66 15.11
C VAL A 117 12.21 -2.80 14.35
N LYS A 118 12.33 -1.50 14.67
CA LYS A 118 13.32 -0.63 14.03
C LYS A 118 14.75 -1.09 14.32
N LEU A 119 15.05 -1.47 15.55
CA LEU A 119 16.36 -1.99 15.94
C LEU A 119 16.66 -3.33 15.23
N ALA A 120 15.68 -4.23 15.18
CA ALA A 120 15.83 -5.50 14.48
C ALA A 120 15.99 -5.27 12.96
N ALA A 121 15.31 -4.28 12.39
CA ALA A 121 15.36 -3.96 10.98
C ALA A 121 16.79 -3.65 10.50
N GLU A 122 17.63 -3.01 11.31
CA GLU A 122 19.04 -2.72 10.97
C GLU A 122 19.86 -3.99 10.63
N GLN A 123 19.46 -5.15 11.16
CA GLN A 123 20.15 -6.40 10.90
C GLN A 123 19.71 -7.09 9.58
N TYR A 124 18.51 -6.76 9.11
CA TYR A 124 17.88 -7.46 7.97
C TYR A 124 17.79 -6.60 6.71
N ILE A 125 17.88 -5.28 6.85
CA ILE A 125 17.75 -4.35 5.74
C ILE A 125 19.14 -3.93 5.26
N PRO A 126 19.54 -4.22 4.01
CA PRO A 126 20.84 -3.87 3.46
C PRO A 126 20.90 -2.40 2.96
N PHE A 127 20.02 -1.55 3.47
CA PHE A 127 19.96 -0.11 3.16
C PHE A 127 20.18 0.69 4.44
N ASP A 128 20.60 1.94 4.31
CA ASP A 128 20.59 2.87 5.44
C ASP A 128 19.15 3.02 5.96
N ILE A 129 18.97 2.81 7.26
CA ILE A 129 17.67 2.90 7.91
C ILE A 129 17.00 4.27 7.72
N ASN A 130 17.81 5.31 7.53
CA ASN A 130 17.34 6.68 7.28
C ASN A 130 16.82 6.88 5.86
N GLU A 131 17.17 5.98 4.91
CA GLU A 131 16.76 6.03 3.52
C GLU A 131 15.52 5.20 3.21
N VAL A 132 14.99 4.49 4.20
CA VAL A 132 13.81 3.65 4.05
C VAL A 132 12.66 4.10 4.94
N ASN A 133 11.45 3.81 4.50
CA ASN A 133 10.26 3.75 5.36
C ASN A 133 10.07 2.31 5.80
N ILE A 134 9.80 2.13 7.08
CA ILE A 134 9.58 0.82 7.70
C ILE A 134 8.15 0.75 8.18
N ASP A 135 7.52 -0.38 7.89
CA ASP A 135 6.22 -0.76 8.44
C ASP A 135 6.28 -2.23 8.89
N PHE A 136 5.37 -2.64 9.75
CA PHE A 136 5.34 -4.01 10.23
C PHE A 136 3.94 -4.47 10.59
N HIS A 137 3.74 -5.78 10.53
CA HIS A 137 2.50 -6.42 10.95
C HIS A 137 2.81 -7.65 11.81
N VAL A 138 2.14 -7.75 12.97
CA VAL A 138 2.24 -8.93 13.85
C VAL A 138 1.33 -10.01 13.29
N LEU A 139 1.89 -11.17 13.01
CA LEU A 139 1.12 -12.31 12.55
C LEU A 139 0.39 -12.96 13.71
N PRO A 140 -0.87 -13.39 13.54
CA PRO A 140 -1.55 -14.19 14.53
C PRO A 140 -0.77 -15.48 14.77
N ALA A 141 -0.75 -15.96 16.02
CA ALA A 141 -0.14 -17.26 16.33
C ALA A 141 -0.83 -18.34 15.49
N ALA A 142 -0.03 -19.19 14.83
CA ALA A 142 -0.58 -20.29 14.04
C ALA A 142 -1.35 -21.24 14.97
N GLU A 143 -2.57 -21.62 14.55
CA GLU A 143 -3.36 -22.62 15.28
C GLU A 143 -2.54 -23.93 15.38
N GLY A 144 -2.22 -24.36 16.60
CA GLY A 144 -1.48 -25.59 16.87
C GLY A 144 -0.01 -25.44 17.23
N GLN A 145 0.60 -24.26 17.10
CA GLN A 145 1.84 -23.96 17.81
C GLN A 145 1.44 -23.60 19.26
N GLY A 146 1.63 -24.56 20.15
CA GLY A 146 1.42 -24.34 21.58
C GLY A 146 2.19 -23.09 22.00
N ALA A 147 1.70 -22.41 23.01
CA ALA A 147 2.30 -21.23 23.65
C ALA A 147 3.70 -21.57 24.29
N GLY A 148 4.52 -22.35 23.60
CA GLY A 148 5.73 -22.98 24.13
C GLY A 148 7.03 -22.26 23.84
N ASP A 149 7.15 -21.49 22.77
CA ASP A 149 8.42 -20.81 22.47
C ASP A 149 8.37 -19.28 22.65
N GLY A 150 7.22 -18.74 23.06
CA GLY A 150 7.15 -17.35 23.49
C GLY A 150 7.60 -16.31 22.44
N GLU A 151 7.75 -16.68 21.18
CA GLU A 151 8.15 -15.75 20.11
C GLU A 151 6.95 -15.24 19.31
N MET A 152 6.99 -13.96 19.02
CA MET A 152 6.02 -13.25 18.19
C MET A 152 6.55 -13.17 16.77
N SER A 153 5.78 -13.65 15.80
CA SER A 153 6.12 -13.53 14.38
C SER A 153 5.68 -12.17 13.84
N VAL A 154 6.59 -11.46 13.20
CA VAL A 154 6.36 -10.12 12.63
C VAL A 154 6.77 -10.11 11.17
N ILE A 155 5.91 -9.62 10.30
CA ILE A 155 6.29 -9.25 8.94
C ILE A 155 6.84 -7.83 9.00
N LEU A 156 8.10 -7.69 8.63
CA LEU A 156 8.80 -6.41 8.46
C LEU A 156 8.81 -6.04 6.99
N VAL A 157 8.45 -4.82 6.69
CA VAL A 157 8.48 -4.24 5.34
C VAL A 157 9.33 -3.00 5.36
N ALA A 158 10.25 -2.88 4.42
CA ALA A 158 11.04 -1.68 4.22
C ALA A 158 10.99 -1.26 2.76
N ALA A 159 10.71 0.00 2.50
CA ALA A 159 10.66 0.57 1.16
C ALA A 159 11.55 1.81 1.07
N LYS A 160 12.34 1.92 0.00
CA LYS A 160 13.21 3.08 -0.25
C LYS A 160 12.38 4.36 -0.41
N LYS A 161 12.75 5.39 0.36
CA LYS A 161 12.08 6.71 0.31
C LYS A 161 12.14 7.33 -1.07
N ASP A 162 13.27 7.20 -1.77
CA ASP A 162 13.44 7.74 -3.13
C ASP A 162 12.42 7.14 -4.09
N LYS A 163 12.19 5.80 -4.00
CA LYS A 163 11.20 5.15 -4.86
C LYS A 163 9.77 5.56 -4.54
N ILE A 164 9.45 5.72 -3.26
CA ILE A 164 8.15 6.24 -2.82
C ILE A 164 7.94 7.67 -3.36
N ASN A 165 8.96 8.51 -3.27
CA ASN A 165 8.92 9.89 -3.75
C ASN A 165 8.77 9.94 -5.27
N GLU A 166 9.55 9.14 -6.03
CA GLU A 166 9.46 9.03 -7.49
C GLU A 166 8.02 8.69 -7.92
N LEU A 167 7.44 7.61 -7.39
CA LEU A 167 6.08 7.21 -7.73
C LEU A 167 5.04 8.27 -7.32
N THR A 168 5.25 8.92 -6.17
CA THR A 168 4.40 10.00 -5.69
C THR A 168 4.38 11.18 -6.66
N GLU A 169 5.55 11.60 -7.15
CA GLU A 169 5.66 12.73 -8.08
C GLU A 169 5.10 12.41 -9.47
N LEU A 170 5.28 11.17 -9.97
CA LEU A 170 4.63 10.72 -11.22
C LEU A 170 3.11 10.81 -11.14
N VAL A 171 2.53 10.32 -10.03
CA VAL A 171 1.09 10.36 -9.79
C VAL A 171 0.58 11.78 -9.68
N LYS A 172 1.26 12.66 -8.94
CA LYS A 172 0.94 14.09 -8.83
C LYS A 172 1.07 14.80 -10.18
N GLY A 173 2.12 14.50 -10.95
CA GLY A 173 2.33 15.02 -12.31
C GLY A 173 1.20 14.67 -13.27
N ALA A 174 0.53 13.53 -13.04
CA ALA A 174 -0.68 13.16 -13.77
C ALA A 174 -1.95 13.87 -13.27
N GLY A 175 -1.87 14.73 -12.25
CA GLY A 175 -3.00 15.43 -11.65
C GLY A 175 -3.85 14.54 -10.74
N LEU A 176 -3.24 13.50 -10.17
CA LEU A 176 -3.86 12.55 -9.26
C LEU A 176 -3.36 12.76 -7.84
N VAL A 177 -4.05 12.14 -6.87
CA VAL A 177 -3.72 12.23 -5.44
C VAL A 177 -3.39 10.82 -4.94
N PRO A 178 -2.10 10.51 -4.67
CA PRO A 178 -1.73 9.23 -4.08
C PRO A 178 -2.20 9.21 -2.62
N MET A 179 -3.14 8.31 -2.32
CA MET A 179 -3.72 8.15 -0.98
C MET A 179 -3.13 6.97 -0.23
N VAL A 180 -2.76 5.94 -0.96
CA VAL A 180 -2.20 4.69 -0.43
C VAL A 180 -1.05 4.28 -1.33
N MET A 181 0.02 3.82 -0.73
CA MET A 181 1.09 3.09 -1.42
C MET A 181 1.28 1.77 -0.69
N ASP A 182 1.13 0.67 -1.40
CA ASP A 182 1.19 -0.66 -0.83
C ASP A 182 2.13 -1.55 -1.65
N VAL A 183 2.59 -2.62 -1.05
CA VAL A 183 3.46 -3.58 -1.74
C VAL A 183 2.63 -4.49 -2.62
N ASP A 184 3.02 -4.65 -3.88
CA ASP A 184 2.32 -5.46 -4.87
C ASP A 184 2.11 -6.93 -4.42
N ALA A 185 3.09 -7.50 -3.71
CA ALA A 185 3.01 -8.85 -3.18
C ALA A 185 1.82 -9.05 -2.22
N PHE A 186 1.44 -8.03 -1.44
CA PHE A 186 0.30 -8.10 -0.53
C PHE A 186 -1.05 -7.91 -1.24
N ALA A 187 -1.04 -7.35 -2.44
CA ALA A 187 -2.25 -7.15 -3.22
C ALA A 187 -2.78 -8.42 -3.91
N ILE A 188 -1.98 -9.49 -3.94
CA ILE A 188 -2.32 -10.78 -4.57
C ILE A 188 -2.55 -11.93 -3.59
N GLU A 189 -2.58 -11.66 -2.29
CA GLU A 189 -2.82 -12.64 -1.21
C GLU A 189 -4.31 -12.96 -0.97
#